data_7b07e46c0c4663d76d07aca4b78d1b4e
#
_entry.id   7b07e46c0c4663d76d07aca4b78d1b4e
#
_cell.length_a   1.000
_cell.length_b   1.000
_cell.length_c   1.000
_cell.angle_alpha   90.00
_cell.angle_beta   90.00
_cell.angle_gamma   90.00
#
_symmetry.space_group_name_H-M   'P 1'
#
loop_
_entity.id
_entity.type
_entity.pdbx_description
1 polymer ?
#
loop_
_entity_poly.entity_id
_entity_poly.type
_entity_poly.pdbx_seq_one_letter_code
_entity_poly.pdbx_strand_id
1 'polypeptide(L)'
;TGVTGTWEDSYPYSALSVFALHPLYVDVEGLGPVVEGGGGGPSPPRRLPGPPTAPLPPHLAARAASARARLNALPALDYEAVMAEKLAIARAVFDDTGRVEVETSDDYQAFLHDNAGWLRPYAAHAVCRALFGSPDHWTWGALATPTPADFDRLCSPDADFAPTVRFTWWLQWKAHAQLAAAAAAAARHRVALKGDLPIGVDRRGVDAWAHPALFRMATSTGAPPDYFDKKGQAWGFPTYDWGAAAGERYAWWAARLCHLARYFSALRIDHILGFFRIWELPPGATTGILGRFRPGKGITRAELEAEGMWDVDR
;
A
#
# COMPACT_ATOMS: atom_id res chain seq x y z
N THR A 1 1.18 5.83 -1.34
CA THR A 1 -0.24 5.67 -0.98
C THR A 1 -0.63 4.21 -1.04
N GLY A 2 -0.21 3.42 -0.04
CA GLY A 2 -0.56 2.01 0.04
C GLY A 2 -2.04 1.81 0.34
N VAL A 3 -2.55 0.62 0.00
CA VAL A 3 -3.91 0.19 0.34
C VAL A 3 -3.99 -0.04 1.84
N THR A 4 -5.01 0.49 2.51
CA THR A 4 -5.25 0.28 3.94
C THR A 4 -6.02 -1.00 4.23
N GLY A 5 -5.95 -1.51 5.46
CA GLY A 5 -6.55 -2.78 5.86
C GLY A 5 -8.07 -2.76 5.87
N THR A 6 -8.66 -1.66 6.27
CA THR A 6 -10.08 -1.37 6.21
C THR A 6 -10.29 0.00 5.56
N TRP A 7 -11.49 0.25 5.09
CA TRP A 7 -11.83 1.55 4.50
C TRP A 7 -12.16 2.59 5.58
N GLU A 8 -12.55 2.15 6.76
CA GLU A 8 -12.72 2.99 7.95
C GLU A 8 -11.36 3.51 8.44
N ASP A 9 -10.32 2.69 8.33
CA ASP A 9 -8.96 3.06 8.66
C ASP A 9 -8.28 3.66 7.43
N SER A 10 -8.35 4.96 7.31
CA SER A 10 -7.65 5.73 6.28
C SER A 10 -6.20 6.09 6.65
N TYR A 11 -5.66 5.48 7.71
CA TYR A 11 -4.31 5.78 8.20
C TYR A 11 -3.23 5.34 7.20
N PRO A 12 -2.56 6.29 6.53
CA PRO A 12 -1.72 5.98 5.38
C PRO A 12 -0.41 5.26 5.73
N TYR A 13 -0.04 5.22 7.01
CA TYR A 13 1.20 4.60 7.48
C TYR A 13 1.03 3.12 7.84
N SER A 14 -0.21 2.60 7.84
CA SER A 14 -0.51 1.17 8.03
C SER A 14 -1.02 0.58 6.72
N ALA A 15 -0.20 0.65 5.67
CA ALA A 15 -0.57 0.17 4.36
C ALA A 15 -0.60 -1.35 4.28
N LEU A 16 -1.67 -1.89 3.74
CA LEU A 16 -1.82 -3.33 3.48
C LEU A 16 -0.79 -3.84 2.47
N SER A 17 -0.37 -2.99 1.53
CA SER A 17 0.76 -3.19 0.63
C SER A 17 1.47 -1.88 0.39
N VAL A 18 2.80 -1.88 0.45
CA VAL A 18 3.61 -0.68 0.15
C VAL A 18 3.77 -0.42 -1.35
N PHE A 19 3.36 -1.37 -2.18
CA PHE A 19 3.44 -1.29 -3.65
C PHE A 19 2.10 -0.96 -4.28
N ALA A 20 1.02 -1.57 -3.81
CA ALA A 20 -0.30 -1.39 -4.42
C ALA A 20 -0.83 0.04 -4.23
N LEU A 21 -1.45 0.56 -5.28
CA LEU A 21 -2.10 1.86 -5.26
C LEU A 21 -3.51 1.74 -4.68
N HIS A 22 -3.87 2.68 -3.80
CA HIS A 22 -5.15 2.66 -3.14
C HIS A 22 -6.29 3.00 -4.13
N PRO A 23 -7.29 2.12 -4.31
CA PRO A 23 -8.38 2.34 -5.26
C PRO A 23 -9.21 3.60 -4.99
N LEU A 24 -9.16 4.15 -3.77
CA LEU A 24 -9.81 5.41 -3.43
C LEU A 24 -9.42 6.55 -4.36
N TYR A 25 -8.17 6.54 -4.86
CA TYR A 25 -7.65 7.60 -5.73
C TYR A 25 -7.94 7.39 -7.22
N VAL A 26 -8.54 6.25 -7.60
CA VAL A 26 -8.91 5.99 -8.98
C VAL A 26 -10.00 6.96 -9.43
N ASP A 27 -9.79 7.61 -10.56
CA ASP A 27 -10.84 8.32 -11.28
C ASP A 27 -11.72 7.31 -12.02
N VAL A 28 -12.94 7.11 -11.54
CA VAL A 28 -13.85 6.11 -12.12
C VAL A 28 -14.31 6.48 -13.54
N GLU A 29 -14.38 7.77 -13.87
CA GLU A 29 -14.73 8.23 -15.22
C GLU A 29 -13.64 7.94 -16.25
N GLY A 30 -12.40 7.73 -15.78
CA GLY A 30 -11.24 7.35 -16.58
C GLY A 30 -10.99 5.84 -16.66
N LEU A 31 -11.95 5.00 -16.27
CA LEU A 31 -11.77 3.54 -16.30
C LEU A 31 -12.10 2.87 -17.63
N GLY A 32 -12.71 3.60 -18.56
CA GLY A 32 -13.00 3.04 -19.91
C GLY A 32 -11.75 2.52 -20.61
N PRO A 33 -11.91 1.75 -21.72
CA PRO A 33 -10.78 1.29 -22.51
C PRO A 33 -9.91 2.44 -23.00
N VAL A 34 -8.59 2.22 -23.05
CA VAL A 34 -7.65 3.17 -23.64
C VAL A 34 -7.93 3.27 -25.14
N VAL A 35 -8.07 4.48 -25.67
CA VAL A 35 -8.25 4.74 -27.09
C VAL A 35 -6.95 5.23 -27.71
N GLU A 36 -6.44 4.48 -28.70
CA GLU A 36 -5.28 4.91 -29.47
C GLU A 36 -5.62 6.18 -30.29
N GLY A 37 -4.72 7.16 -30.30
CA GLY A 37 -4.82 8.33 -31.16
C GLY A 37 -5.82 9.41 -30.73
N GLY A 38 -6.35 9.36 -29.54
CA GLY A 38 -7.16 10.43 -28.96
C GLY A 38 -6.32 11.67 -28.68
N GLY A 39 -6.03 12.46 -29.71
CA GLY A 39 -5.43 13.78 -29.58
C GLY A 39 -6.29 14.65 -28.68
N GLY A 40 -5.65 15.25 -27.66
CA GLY A 40 -6.25 16.00 -26.59
C GLY A 40 -7.27 17.05 -27.00
N GLY A 41 -8.53 16.64 -26.99
CA GLY A 41 -9.60 17.59 -26.77
C GLY A 41 -9.49 18.16 -25.34
N PRO A 42 -9.98 19.36 -25.09
CA PRO A 42 -9.94 19.94 -23.76
C PRO A 42 -10.71 19.04 -22.79
N SER A 43 -9.96 18.39 -21.89
CA SER A 43 -10.58 17.64 -20.77
C SER A 43 -11.45 18.61 -19.98
N PRO A 44 -12.64 18.21 -19.55
CA PRO A 44 -13.44 19.05 -18.66
C PRO A 44 -12.60 19.45 -17.45
N PRO A 45 -12.74 20.66 -16.93
CA PRO A 45 -11.81 21.30 -15.97
C PRO A 45 -11.65 20.60 -14.62
N ARG A 46 -12.25 19.44 -14.42
CA ARG A 46 -12.19 18.64 -13.17
C ARG A 46 -11.64 17.22 -13.35
N ARG A 47 -11.24 16.83 -14.57
CA ARG A 47 -10.70 15.48 -14.78
C ARG A 47 -9.20 15.48 -14.54
N LEU A 48 -8.72 14.50 -13.77
CA LEU A 48 -7.28 14.24 -13.63
C LEU A 48 -6.69 13.87 -15.00
N PRO A 49 -5.47 14.34 -15.33
CA PRO A 49 -4.81 13.92 -16.54
C PRO A 49 -4.58 12.40 -16.49
N GLY A 50 -5.06 11.71 -17.49
CA GLY A 50 -4.94 10.28 -17.67
C GLY A 50 -4.79 9.96 -19.16
N PRO A 51 -4.48 8.70 -19.52
CA PRO A 51 -4.54 8.28 -20.91
C PRO A 51 -5.95 8.55 -21.46
N PRO A 52 -6.09 8.89 -22.75
CA PRO A 52 -7.39 9.03 -23.35
C PRO A 52 -8.14 7.70 -23.26
N THR A 53 -9.31 7.73 -22.64
CA THR A 53 -10.16 6.55 -22.48
C THR A 53 -11.51 6.77 -23.11
N ALA A 54 -12.13 5.71 -23.60
CA ALA A 54 -13.53 5.76 -24.02
C ALA A 54 -14.41 6.22 -22.84
N PRO A 55 -15.50 6.94 -23.10
CA PRO A 55 -16.45 7.31 -22.05
C PRO A 55 -17.07 6.06 -21.44
N LEU A 56 -17.44 6.15 -20.17
CA LEU A 56 -18.20 5.11 -19.52
C LEU A 56 -19.53 4.88 -20.23
N PRO A 57 -20.08 3.65 -20.22
CA PRO A 57 -21.45 3.39 -20.61
C PRO A 57 -22.42 4.34 -19.90
N PRO A 58 -23.49 4.83 -20.57
CA PRO A 58 -24.35 5.88 -20.01
C PRO A 58 -24.92 5.56 -18.62
N HIS A 59 -25.27 4.29 -18.35
CA HIS A 59 -25.80 3.87 -17.05
C HIS A 59 -24.74 3.92 -15.93
N LEU A 60 -23.47 3.61 -16.24
CA LEU A 60 -22.37 3.70 -15.29
C LEU A 60 -21.95 5.16 -15.06
N ALA A 61 -21.96 5.98 -16.10
CA ALA A 61 -21.74 7.41 -15.98
C ALA A 61 -22.82 8.07 -15.11
N ALA A 62 -24.09 7.72 -15.30
CA ALA A 62 -25.19 8.21 -14.47
C ALA A 62 -25.05 7.75 -13.00
N ARG A 63 -24.65 6.49 -12.77
CA ARG A 63 -24.36 5.98 -11.41
C ARG A 63 -23.23 6.76 -10.76
N ALA A 64 -22.12 6.97 -11.47
CA ALA A 64 -20.97 7.73 -10.95
C ALA A 64 -21.36 9.17 -10.58
N ALA A 65 -22.14 9.84 -11.43
CA ALA A 65 -22.63 11.20 -11.19
C ALA A 65 -23.57 11.26 -9.97
N SER A 66 -24.50 10.31 -9.83
CA SER A 66 -25.42 10.23 -8.69
C SER A 66 -24.67 9.95 -7.39
N ALA A 67 -23.75 8.98 -7.38
CA ALA A 67 -22.92 8.67 -6.21
C ALA A 67 -22.08 9.88 -5.79
N ARG A 68 -21.45 10.58 -6.75
CA ARG A 68 -20.70 11.81 -6.50
C ARG A 68 -21.56 12.89 -5.85
N ALA A 69 -22.75 13.15 -6.41
CA ALA A 69 -23.65 14.17 -5.86
C ALA A 69 -24.05 13.83 -4.43
N ARG A 70 -24.42 12.59 -4.16
CA ARG A 70 -24.83 12.11 -2.83
C ARG A 70 -23.69 12.16 -1.82
N LEU A 71 -22.51 11.62 -2.18
CA LEU A 71 -21.40 11.51 -1.24
C LEU A 71 -20.71 12.86 -0.97
N ASN A 72 -20.64 13.75 -1.97
CA ASN A 72 -20.08 15.09 -1.77
C ASN A 72 -21.03 16.03 -0.99
N ALA A 73 -22.30 15.68 -0.82
CA ALA A 73 -23.24 16.42 0.03
C ALA A 73 -23.08 16.09 1.53
N LEU A 74 -22.31 15.06 1.88
CA LEU A 74 -22.04 14.69 3.27
C LEU A 74 -21.13 15.72 3.93
N PRO A 75 -21.28 15.98 5.26
CA PRO A 75 -20.46 16.93 5.99
C PRO A 75 -19.01 16.46 6.17
N ALA A 76 -18.77 15.16 6.07
CA ALA A 76 -17.46 14.53 6.14
C ALA A 76 -17.35 13.41 5.10
N LEU A 77 -16.10 13.03 4.76
CA LEU A 77 -15.85 11.94 3.83
C LEU A 77 -16.25 10.60 4.46
N ASP A 78 -17.17 9.90 3.82
CA ASP A 78 -17.51 8.51 4.13
C ASP A 78 -16.63 7.59 3.26
N TYR A 79 -15.51 7.15 3.82
CA TYR A 79 -14.54 6.30 3.11
C TYR A 79 -15.13 4.97 2.66
N GLU A 80 -15.95 4.33 3.49
CA GLU A 80 -16.60 3.06 3.19
C GLU A 80 -17.55 3.19 2.01
N ALA A 81 -18.45 4.18 2.06
CA ALA A 81 -19.41 4.40 0.99
C ALA A 81 -18.73 4.80 -0.32
N VAL A 82 -17.69 5.64 -0.28
CA VAL A 82 -16.91 6.03 -1.47
C VAL A 82 -16.23 4.80 -2.08
N MET A 83 -15.61 3.95 -1.26
CA MET A 83 -14.94 2.75 -1.76
C MET A 83 -15.91 1.73 -2.33
N ALA A 84 -17.04 1.51 -1.66
CA ALA A 84 -18.08 0.59 -2.14
C ALA A 84 -18.57 1.00 -3.54
N GLU A 85 -18.87 2.28 -3.75
CA GLU A 85 -19.32 2.79 -5.05
C GLU A 85 -18.22 2.72 -6.12
N LYS A 86 -17.00 3.13 -5.79
CA LYS A 86 -15.88 3.07 -6.76
C LYS A 86 -15.58 1.65 -7.19
N LEU A 87 -15.52 0.70 -6.25
CA LEU A 87 -15.27 -0.70 -6.57
C LEU A 87 -16.41 -1.33 -7.36
N ALA A 88 -17.66 -0.99 -7.05
CA ALA A 88 -18.81 -1.49 -7.79
C ALA A 88 -18.84 -0.96 -9.25
N ILE A 89 -18.51 0.31 -9.45
CA ILE A 89 -18.40 0.88 -10.80
C ILE A 89 -17.20 0.25 -11.53
N ALA A 90 -16.03 0.16 -10.89
CA ALA A 90 -14.85 -0.44 -11.49
C ALA A 90 -15.10 -1.93 -11.90
N ARG A 91 -15.80 -2.69 -11.05
CA ARG A 91 -16.16 -4.07 -11.37
C ARG A 91 -17.08 -4.13 -12.58
N ALA A 92 -18.10 -3.27 -12.66
CA ALA A 92 -19.01 -3.23 -13.79
C ALA A 92 -18.29 -2.86 -15.10
N VAL A 93 -17.36 -1.90 -15.07
CA VAL A 93 -16.53 -1.55 -16.24
C VAL A 93 -15.63 -2.73 -16.65
N PHE A 94 -15.02 -3.40 -15.68
CA PHE A 94 -14.19 -4.57 -15.95
C PHE A 94 -14.99 -5.71 -16.60
N ASP A 95 -16.18 -5.98 -16.10
CA ASP A 95 -17.04 -7.06 -16.63
C ASP A 95 -17.59 -6.72 -18.01
N ASP A 96 -17.78 -5.44 -18.34
CA ASP A 96 -18.27 -4.97 -19.65
C ASP A 96 -17.17 -4.93 -20.72
N THR A 97 -16.07 -4.25 -20.43
CA THR A 97 -15.02 -3.97 -21.41
C THR A 97 -13.61 -4.38 -20.96
N GLY A 98 -13.33 -4.35 -19.66
CA GLY A 98 -12.01 -4.61 -19.12
C GLY A 98 -11.50 -6.03 -19.38
N ARG A 99 -12.39 -7.03 -19.49
CA ARG A 99 -11.99 -8.42 -19.80
C ARG A 99 -11.36 -8.53 -21.18
N VAL A 100 -11.91 -7.84 -22.17
CA VAL A 100 -11.35 -7.80 -23.52
C VAL A 100 -10.06 -6.97 -23.54
N GLU A 101 -10.06 -5.85 -22.84
CA GLU A 101 -8.89 -4.97 -22.74
C GLU A 101 -7.65 -5.69 -22.18
N VAL A 102 -7.80 -6.52 -21.14
CA VAL A 102 -6.67 -7.27 -20.56
C VAL A 102 -6.13 -8.37 -21.49
N GLU A 103 -6.93 -8.84 -22.42
CA GLU A 103 -6.51 -9.85 -23.40
C GLU A 103 -5.79 -9.23 -24.60
N THR A 104 -6.05 -7.96 -24.90
CA THR A 104 -5.59 -7.30 -26.13
C THR A 104 -4.56 -6.20 -25.91
N SER A 105 -4.34 -5.75 -24.68
CA SER A 105 -3.45 -4.63 -24.39
C SER A 105 -2.02 -5.08 -24.10
N ASP A 106 -1.08 -4.70 -24.95
CA ASP A 106 0.36 -4.90 -24.73
C ASP A 106 0.85 -4.15 -23.50
N ASP A 107 0.34 -2.95 -23.25
CA ASP A 107 0.68 -2.14 -22.05
C ASP A 107 0.27 -2.86 -20.76
N TYR A 108 -0.89 -3.51 -20.76
CA TYR A 108 -1.31 -4.32 -19.62
C TYR A 108 -0.38 -5.53 -19.41
N GLN A 109 -0.01 -6.23 -20.47
CA GLN A 109 0.90 -7.37 -20.37
C GLN A 109 2.30 -6.92 -19.87
N ALA A 110 2.81 -5.81 -20.38
CA ALA A 110 4.06 -5.21 -19.89
C ALA A 110 3.94 -4.84 -18.41
N PHE A 111 2.83 -4.22 -17.98
CA PHE A 111 2.60 -3.89 -16.58
C PHE A 111 2.60 -5.15 -15.69
N LEU A 112 1.95 -6.23 -16.11
CA LEU A 112 1.96 -7.49 -15.35
C LEU A 112 3.37 -8.08 -15.23
N HIS A 113 4.11 -8.11 -16.33
CA HIS A 113 5.48 -8.61 -16.34
C HIS A 113 6.38 -7.82 -15.39
N ASP A 114 6.38 -6.49 -15.50
CA ASP A 114 7.25 -5.59 -14.74
C ASP A 114 6.92 -5.52 -13.24
N ASN A 115 5.70 -5.90 -12.87
CA ASN A 115 5.20 -5.80 -11.50
C ASN A 115 4.88 -7.16 -10.87
N ALA A 116 5.19 -8.28 -11.54
CA ALA A 116 4.84 -9.63 -11.10
C ALA A 116 5.27 -9.92 -9.64
N GLY A 117 6.43 -9.41 -9.23
CA GLY A 117 7.01 -9.67 -7.91
C GLY A 117 6.16 -9.21 -6.72
N TRP A 118 5.39 -8.13 -6.88
CA TRP A 118 4.50 -7.64 -5.83
C TRP A 118 3.02 -7.87 -6.17
N LEU A 119 2.68 -7.86 -7.46
CA LEU A 119 1.29 -7.90 -7.91
C LEU A 119 0.66 -9.28 -7.69
N ARG A 120 1.43 -10.36 -7.87
CA ARG A 120 0.97 -11.73 -7.57
C ARG A 120 0.69 -11.93 -6.07
N PRO A 121 1.63 -11.66 -5.15
CA PRO A 121 1.35 -11.73 -3.72
C PRO A 121 0.16 -10.85 -3.30
N TYR A 122 0.02 -9.65 -3.88
CA TYR A 122 -1.08 -8.75 -3.58
C TYR A 122 -2.45 -9.36 -3.96
N ALA A 123 -2.56 -9.89 -5.18
CA ALA A 123 -3.80 -10.53 -5.62
C ALA A 123 -4.10 -11.82 -4.84
N ALA A 124 -3.08 -12.65 -4.58
CA ALA A 124 -3.21 -13.85 -3.76
C ALA A 124 -3.69 -13.53 -2.34
N HIS A 125 -3.15 -12.48 -1.72
CA HIS A 125 -3.59 -12.01 -0.41
C HIS A 125 -5.05 -11.56 -0.41
N ALA A 126 -5.48 -10.82 -1.45
CA ALA A 126 -6.88 -10.42 -1.60
C ALA A 126 -7.82 -11.63 -1.74
N VAL A 127 -7.41 -12.66 -2.49
CA VAL A 127 -8.12 -13.93 -2.59
C VAL A 127 -8.22 -14.63 -1.24
N CYS A 128 -7.09 -14.76 -0.52
CA CYS A 128 -7.08 -15.42 0.79
C CYS A 128 -7.95 -14.69 1.82
N ARG A 129 -7.91 -13.35 1.85
CA ARG A 129 -8.80 -12.57 2.74
C ARG A 129 -10.28 -12.85 2.47
N ALA A 130 -10.66 -12.95 1.20
CA ALA A 130 -12.04 -13.26 0.83
C ALA A 130 -12.40 -14.72 1.17
N LEU A 131 -11.49 -15.65 0.90
CA LEU A 131 -11.70 -17.09 1.12
C LEU A 131 -11.86 -17.42 2.61
N PHE A 132 -10.97 -16.87 3.45
CA PHE A 132 -10.98 -17.15 4.88
C PHE A 132 -11.87 -16.19 5.69
N GLY A 133 -12.38 -15.13 5.10
CA GLY A 133 -13.19 -14.12 5.78
C GLY A 133 -12.45 -13.42 6.93
N SER A 134 -11.12 -13.45 6.94
CA SER A 134 -10.28 -12.93 8.02
C SER A 134 -9.09 -12.15 7.44
N PRO A 135 -8.75 -10.98 8.00
CA PRO A 135 -7.53 -10.26 7.66
C PRO A 135 -6.28 -10.89 8.30
N ASP A 136 -6.44 -11.77 9.27
CA ASP A 136 -5.38 -12.35 10.10
C ASP A 136 -4.73 -13.54 9.36
N HIS A 137 -3.75 -13.26 8.51
CA HIS A 137 -3.14 -14.28 7.65
C HIS A 137 -2.56 -15.49 8.43
N TRP A 138 -2.18 -15.33 9.70
CA TRP A 138 -1.73 -16.45 10.54
C TRP A 138 -2.84 -17.46 10.86
N THR A 139 -4.10 -17.16 10.55
CA THR A 139 -5.25 -18.09 10.66
C THR A 139 -5.55 -18.81 9.35
N TRP A 140 -4.81 -18.59 8.27
CA TRP A 140 -5.09 -19.15 6.94
C TRP A 140 -4.53 -20.57 6.72
N GLY A 141 -4.30 -21.31 7.77
CA GLY A 141 -3.83 -22.70 7.69
C GLY A 141 -2.50 -22.82 6.96
N ALA A 142 -2.44 -23.68 5.93
CA ALA A 142 -1.23 -23.85 5.14
C ALA A 142 -0.76 -22.58 4.43
N LEU A 143 -1.68 -21.63 4.15
CA LEU A 143 -1.36 -20.36 3.50
C LEU A 143 -0.95 -19.26 4.50
N ALA A 144 -0.83 -19.56 5.79
CA ALA A 144 -0.28 -18.62 6.78
C ALA A 144 1.19 -18.25 6.48
N THR A 145 1.93 -19.18 5.86
CA THR A 145 3.32 -18.99 5.41
C THR A 145 3.41 -19.44 3.96
N PRO A 146 3.12 -18.57 3.00
CA PRO A 146 3.05 -18.93 1.59
C PRO A 146 4.42 -19.15 0.98
N THR A 147 4.46 -19.97 -0.06
CA THR A 147 5.60 -20.17 -0.94
C THR A 147 5.36 -19.49 -2.30
N PRO A 148 6.39 -19.26 -3.12
CA PRO A 148 6.21 -18.77 -4.50
C PRO A 148 5.21 -19.63 -5.30
N ALA A 149 5.23 -20.96 -5.13
CA ALA A 149 4.30 -21.88 -5.78
C ALA A 149 2.83 -21.66 -5.35
N ASP A 150 2.60 -21.21 -4.13
CA ASP A 150 1.24 -20.85 -3.68
C ASP A 150 0.73 -19.61 -4.39
N PHE A 151 1.57 -18.61 -4.62
CA PHE A 151 1.18 -17.44 -5.42
C PHE A 151 0.86 -17.84 -6.87
N ASP A 152 1.68 -18.70 -7.49
CA ASP A 152 1.42 -19.18 -8.84
C ASP A 152 0.11 -19.97 -8.92
N ARG A 153 -0.15 -20.85 -7.94
CA ARG A 153 -1.40 -21.62 -7.86
C ARG A 153 -2.63 -20.73 -7.65
N LEU A 154 -2.57 -19.76 -6.72
CA LEU A 154 -3.68 -18.86 -6.44
C LEU A 154 -3.96 -17.87 -7.59
N CYS A 155 -2.93 -17.52 -8.34
CA CYS A 155 -3.03 -16.61 -9.48
C CYS A 155 -3.11 -17.32 -10.83
N SER A 156 -3.26 -18.65 -10.84
CA SER A 156 -3.43 -19.42 -12.08
C SER A 156 -4.67 -18.95 -12.85
N PRO A 157 -4.60 -18.86 -14.17
CA PRO A 157 -5.77 -18.55 -15.00
C PRO A 157 -6.89 -19.58 -14.88
N ASP A 158 -6.56 -20.81 -14.48
CA ASP A 158 -7.51 -21.94 -14.31
C ASP A 158 -8.03 -22.04 -12.86
N ALA A 159 -7.60 -21.18 -11.95
CA ALA A 159 -8.08 -21.19 -10.57
C ALA A 159 -9.49 -20.60 -10.47
N ASP A 160 -10.29 -21.10 -9.52
CA ASP A 160 -11.65 -20.59 -9.25
C ASP A 160 -11.66 -19.09 -8.96
N PHE A 161 -10.53 -18.54 -8.46
CA PHE A 161 -10.36 -17.13 -8.12
C PHE A 161 -9.82 -16.27 -9.27
N ALA A 162 -9.55 -16.83 -10.44
CA ALA A 162 -9.01 -16.12 -11.59
C ALA A 162 -9.79 -14.82 -11.94
N PRO A 163 -11.13 -14.76 -11.84
CA PRO A 163 -11.86 -13.51 -12.09
C PRO A 163 -11.52 -12.40 -11.07
N THR A 164 -11.30 -12.77 -9.81
CA THR A 164 -10.90 -11.82 -8.74
C THR A 164 -9.48 -11.33 -8.95
N VAL A 165 -8.56 -12.24 -9.29
CA VAL A 165 -7.16 -11.92 -9.59
C VAL A 165 -7.05 -10.98 -10.78
N ARG A 166 -7.72 -11.29 -11.90
CA ARG A 166 -7.72 -10.46 -13.12
C ARG A 166 -8.27 -9.06 -12.85
N PHE A 167 -9.37 -8.96 -12.11
CA PHE A 167 -9.91 -7.66 -11.71
C PHE A 167 -8.94 -6.86 -10.83
N THR A 168 -8.31 -7.51 -9.86
CA THR A 168 -7.33 -6.87 -8.97
C THR A 168 -6.16 -6.32 -9.77
N TRP A 169 -5.62 -7.09 -10.71
CA TRP A 169 -4.53 -6.68 -11.57
C TRP A 169 -4.92 -5.54 -12.50
N TRP A 170 -6.08 -5.65 -13.15
CA TRP A 170 -6.61 -4.60 -14.02
C TRP A 170 -6.81 -3.28 -13.27
N LEU A 171 -7.38 -3.33 -12.06
CA LEU A 171 -7.60 -2.14 -11.26
C LEU A 171 -6.27 -1.46 -10.86
N GLN A 172 -5.25 -2.25 -10.53
CA GLN A 172 -3.90 -1.72 -10.25
C GLN A 172 -3.24 -1.14 -11.49
N TRP A 173 -3.41 -1.75 -12.65
CA TRP A 173 -2.95 -1.19 -13.92
C TRP A 173 -3.62 0.15 -14.24
N LYS A 174 -4.93 0.26 -14.08
CA LYS A 174 -5.67 1.54 -14.27
C LYS A 174 -5.20 2.61 -13.29
N ALA A 175 -5.03 2.26 -12.02
CA ALA A 175 -4.50 3.17 -11.01
C ALA A 175 -3.07 3.63 -11.35
N HIS A 176 -2.21 2.72 -11.81
CA HIS A 176 -0.86 3.03 -12.30
C HIS A 176 -0.90 4.01 -13.47
N ALA A 177 -1.68 3.74 -14.50
CA ALA A 177 -1.77 4.58 -15.68
C ALA A 177 -2.23 6.01 -15.33
N GLN A 178 -3.24 6.13 -14.45
CA GLN A 178 -3.74 7.43 -14.01
C GLN A 178 -2.70 8.19 -13.17
N LEU A 179 -2.03 7.55 -12.22
CA LEU A 179 -1.01 8.20 -11.39
C LEU A 179 0.23 8.58 -12.21
N ALA A 180 0.67 7.73 -13.13
CA ALA A 180 1.78 8.02 -14.04
C ALA A 180 1.47 9.22 -14.93
N ALA A 181 0.26 9.31 -15.48
CA ALA A 181 -0.17 10.44 -16.27
C ALA A 181 -0.26 11.75 -15.46
N ALA A 182 -0.73 11.67 -14.20
CA ALA A 182 -0.74 12.79 -13.28
C ALA A 182 0.68 13.27 -12.94
N ALA A 183 1.61 12.34 -12.71
CA ALA A 183 3.03 12.66 -12.47
C ALA A 183 3.68 13.32 -13.70
N ALA A 184 3.41 12.80 -14.90
CA ALA A 184 3.89 13.39 -16.13
C ALA A 184 3.31 14.80 -16.37
N ALA A 185 2.04 15.02 -16.05
CA ALA A 185 1.43 16.35 -16.12
C ALA A 185 2.08 17.33 -15.13
N ALA A 186 2.31 16.92 -13.88
CA ALA A 186 3.01 17.70 -12.88
C ALA A 186 4.41 18.12 -13.38
N ALA A 187 5.17 17.15 -13.93
CA ALA A 187 6.51 17.42 -14.48
C ALA A 187 6.48 18.45 -15.63
N ARG A 188 5.51 18.36 -16.56
CA ARG A 188 5.34 19.36 -17.63
C ARG A 188 5.07 20.77 -17.09
N HIS A 189 4.39 20.87 -15.97
CA HIS A 189 4.13 22.13 -15.28
C HIS A 189 5.22 22.52 -14.27
N ARG A 190 6.35 21.81 -14.25
CA ARG A 190 7.47 22.02 -13.31
C ARG A 190 7.05 21.89 -11.83
N VAL A 191 6.06 21.05 -11.55
CA VAL A 191 5.63 20.72 -10.20
C VAL A 191 6.29 19.41 -9.77
N ALA A 192 7.08 19.47 -8.71
CA ALA A 192 7.65 18.26 -8.10
C ALA A 192 6.60 17.57 -7.22
N LEU A 193 6.30 16.32 -7.52
CA LEU A 193 5.52 15.48 -6.62
C LEU A 193 6.46 14.85 -5.60
N LYS A 194 6.16 15.08 -4.31
CA LYS A 194 6.91 14.49 -3.19
C LYS A 194 6.08 13.38 -2.56
N GLY A 195 6.57 12.14 -2.66
CA GLY A 195 6.00 10.99 -1.97
C GLY A 195 6.43 10.94 -0.52
N ASP A 196 5.64 10.26 0.30
CA ASP A 196 5.96 9.96 1.69
C ASP A 196 6.27 8.47 1.83
N LEU A 197 7.38 8.14 2.47
CA LEU A 197 7.87 6.79 2.68
C LEU A 197 7.71 6.41 4.15
N PRO A 198 6.58 5.80 4.54
CA PRO A 198 6.40 5.32 5.91
C PRO A 198 7.39 4.20 6.22
N ILE A 199 7.89 4.15 7.45
CA ILE A 199 8.73 3.03 7.89
C ILE A 199 7.89 1.77 8.10
N GLY A 200 6.66 1.90 8.58
CA GLY A 200 5.80 0.76 8.93
C GLY A 200 5.20 0.04 7.73
N VAL A 201 4.81 -1.20 7.98
CA VAL A 201 3.91 -2.00 7.14
C VAL A 201 2.80 -2.57 8.02
N ASP A 202 1.62 -2.81 7.45
CA ASP A 202 0.55 -3.45 8.21
C ASP A 202 0.98 -4.89 8.56
N ARG A 203 0.78 -5.27 9.82
CA ARG A 203 1.05 -6.63 10.32
C ARG A 203 0.22 -7.69 9.59
N ARG A 204 -0.99 -7.33 9.16
CA ARG A 204 -1.92 -8.15 8.39
C ARG A 204 -1.74 -8.00 6.89
N GLY A 205 -0.75 -7.17 6.49
CA GLY A 205 -0.52 -6.80 5.11
C GLY A 205 0.22 -7.86 4.31
N VAL A 206 0.18 -7.63 3.00
CA VAL A 206 0.84 -8.46 1.99
C VAL A 206 2.34 -8.57 2.25
N ASP A 207 2.98 -7.45 2.62
CA ASP A 207 4.43 -7.38 2.77
C ASP A 207 4.91 -8.26 3.92
N ALA A 208 4.22 -8.20 5.08
CA ALA A 208 4.53 -9.04 6.23
C ALA A 208 4.24 -10.53 5.96
N TRP A 209 3.18 -10.83 5.19
CA TRP A 209 2.78 -12.18 4.82
C TRP A 209 3.71 -12.81 3.77
N ALA A 210 4.05 -12.07 2.73
CA ALA A 210 4.88 -12.57 1.63
C ALA A 210 6.38 -12.61 1.97
N HIS A 211 6.84 -11.76 2.89
CA HIS A 211 8.24 -11.63 3.26
C HIS A 211 8.45 -11.74 4.78
N PRO A 212 7.95 -12.82 5.45
CA PRO A 212 7.96 -12.92 6.91
C PRO A 212 9.37 -12.86 7.51
N ALA A 213 10.41 -13.24 6.78
CA ALA A 213 11.79 -13.18 7.22
C ALA A 213 12.31 -11.74 7.44
N LEU A 214 11.71 -10.76 6.77
CA LEU A 214 12.10 -9.35 6.88
C LEU A 214 11.51 -8.65 8.12
N PHE A 215 10.55 -9.29 8.79
CA PHE A 215 9.78 -8.66 9.87
C PHE A 215 9.76 -9.51 11.14
N ARG A 216 9.92 -8.83 12.27
CA ARG A 216 9.80 -9.44 13.60
C ARG A 216 8.36 -9.35 14.07
N MET A 217 7.58 -10.35 13.71
CA MET A 217 6.13 -10.39 13.98
C MET A 217 5.78 -10.47 15.46
N ALA A 218 6.70 -10.91 16.32
CA ALA A 218 6.48 -11.00 17.77
C ALA A 218 6.58 -9.64 18.49
N THR A 219 7.13 -8.60 17.83
CA THR A 219 7.32 -7.27 18.42
C THR A 219 6.52 -6.23 17.65
N SER A 220 6.37 -5.03 18.21
CA SER A 220 5.80 -3.90 17.50
C SER A 220 6.66 -2.65 17.62
N THR A 221 6.41 -1.72 16.74
CA THR A 221 7.10 -0.42 16.70
C THR A 221 6.30 0.61 17.48
N GLY A 222 7.00 1.58 18.06
CA GLY A 222 6.41 2.72 18.75
C GLY A 222 7.39 3.85 18.92
N ALA A 223 7.08 4.73 19.86
CA ALA A 223 7.95 5.82 20.29
C ALA A 223 8.09 5.84 21.83
N PRO A 224 9.26 6.26 22.35
CA PRO A 224 9.44 6.40 23.80
C PRO A 224 8.55 7.53 24.35
N PRO A 225 8.31 7.55 25.67
CA PRO A 225 7.72 8.72 26.32
C PRO A 225 8.48 9.99 26.00
N ASP A 226 7.74 11.07 25.74
CA ASP A 226 8.28 12.39 25.47
C ASP A 226 7.44 13.51 26.13
N TYR A 227 7.71 14.75 25.75
CA TYR A 227 6.97 15.90 26.25
C TYR A 227 5.48 15.87 25.88
N PHE A 228 5.15 15.38 24.67
CA PHE A 228 3.80 15.38 24.12
C PHE A 228 3.01 14.14 24.56
N ASP A 229 3.67 12.99 24.67
CA ASP A 229 3.06 11.74 25.10
C ASP A 229 3.87 11.08 26.23
N LYS A 230 3.38 11.26 27.47
CA LYS A 230 4.02 10.75 28.68
C LYS A 230 4.05 9.23 28.78
N LYS A 231 3.21 8.53 28.01
CA LYS A 231 3.17 7.07 27.96
C LYS A 231 3.91 6.51 26.74
N GLY A 232 4.39 7.38 25.85
CA GLY A 232 4.91 6.97 24.57
C GLY A 232 3.84 6.31 23.69
N GLN A 233 4.21 5.99 22.47
CA GLN A 233 3.25 5.52 21.46
C GLN A 233 3.49 4.06 21.10
N ALA A 234 2.41 3.32 20.85
CA ALA A 234 2.42 1.99 20.26
C ALA A 234 1.77 2.08 18.86
N TRP A 235 2.58 1.92 17.81
CA TRP A 235 2.10 2.07 16.43
C TRP A 235 1.57 0.77 15.82
N GLY A 236 1.89 -0.38 16.43
CA GLY A 236 1.30 -1.67 16.09
C GLY A 236 1.96 -2.45 14.94
N PHE A 237 2.72 -1.82 14.05
CA PHE A 237 3.38 -2.53 12.97
C PHE A 237 4.65 -3.26 13.42
N PRO A 238 5.05 -4.37 12.75
CA PRO A 238 6.21 -5.15 13.13
C PRO A 238 7.51 -4.38 12.96
N THR A 239 8.54 -4.72 13.73
CA THR A 239 9.89 -4.19 13.50
C THR A 239 10.60 -4.96 12.39
N TYR A 240 11.59 -4.32 11.74
CA TYR A 240 12.38 -4.98 10.69
C TYR A 240 13.47 -5.88 11.26
N ASP A 241 13.72 -6.99 10.58
CA ASP A 241 14.97 -7.74 10.71
C ASP A 241 16.01 -7.21 9.72
N TRP A 242 16.77 -6.22 10.15
CA TRP A 242 17.81 -5.61 9.31
C TRP A 242 18.95 -6.58 8.94
N GLY A 243 19.17 -7.65 9.75
CA GLY A 243 20.12 -8.69 9.44
C GLY A 243 19.65 -9.53 8.23
N ALA A 244 18.40 -9.94 8.24
CA ALA A 244 17.79 -10.63 7.09
C ALA A 244 17.77 -9.73 5.84
N ALA A 245 17.38 -8.47 5.98
CA ALA A 245 17.37 -7.51 4.88
C ALA A 245 18.77 -7.31 4.28
N ALA A 246 19.81 -7.25 5.09
CA ALA A 246 21.21 -7.15 4.63
C ALA A 246 21.65 -8.42 3.88
N GLY A 247 21.21 -9.60 4.36
CA GLY A 247 21.44 -10.88 3.68
C GLY A 247 20.89 -10.91 2.25
N GLU A 248 19.75 -10.27 2.03
CA GLU A 248 19.14 -10.07 0.70
C GLU A 248 19.64 -8.80 -0.02
N ARG A 249 20.69 -8.16 0.47
CA ARG A 249 21.21 -6.89 -0.06
C ARG A 249 20.15 -5.80 -0.15
N TYR A 250 19.21 -5.78 0.80
CA TYR A 250 18.08 -4.84 0.87
C TYR A 250 17.18 -4.85 -0.38
N ALA A 251 17.05 -5.98 -1.05
CA ALA A 251 16.34 -6.10 -2.33
C ALA A 251 14.89 -5.60 -2.25
N TRP A 252 14.17 -5.94 -1.17
CA TRP A 252 12.80 -5.46 -0.96
C TRP A 252 12.73 -3.92 -0.82
N TRP A 253 13.67 -3.32 -0.08
CA TRP A 253 13.74 -1.85 0.07
C TRP A 253 14.10 -1.17 -1.24
N ALA A 254 15.04 -1.73 -2.01
CA ALA A 254 15.40 -1.23 -3.32
C ALA A 254 14.19 -1.26 -4.27
N ALA A 255 13.46 -2.38 -4.30
CA ALA A 255 12.25 -2.51 -5.11
C ALA A 255 11.18 -1.47 -4.72
N ARG A 256 10.97 -1.24 -3.41
CA ARG A 256 10.04 -0.24 -2.90
C ARG A 256 10.41 1.17 -3.33
N LEU A 257 11.68 1.55 -3.22
CA LEU A 257 12.15 2.87 -3.63
C LEU A 257 12.07 3.06 -5.15
N CYS A 258 12.47 2.06 -5.93
CA CYS A 258 12.35 2.08 -7.39
C CYS A 258 10.87 2.19 -7.83
N HIS A 259 9.96 1.52 -7.13
CA HIS A 259 8.53 1.60 -7.42
C HIS A 259 7.99 3.02 -7.18
N LEU A 260 8.34 3.66 -6.07
CA LEU A 260 7.93 5.04 -5.77
C LEU A 260 8.54 6.07 -6.74
N ALA A 261 9.77 5.85 -7.18
CA ALA A 261 10.46 6.73 -8.13
C ALA A 261 9.78 6.81 -9.51
N ARG A 262 8.87 5.89 -9.83
CA ARG A 262 8.03 5.96 -11.04
C ARG A 262 7.05 7.13 -11.02
N TYR A 263 6.66 7.60 -9.84
CA TYR A 263 5.61 8.63 -9.67
C TYR A 263 6.12 9.91 -9.01
N PHE A 264 7.12 9.79 -8.15
CA PHE A 264 7.57 10.89 -7.31
C PHE A 264 9.01 11.28 -7.64
N SER A 265 9.23 12.58 -7.84
CA SER A 265 10.56 13.15 -8.07
C SER A 265 11.34 13.43 -6.78
N ALA A 266 10.66 13.38 -5.64
CA ALA A 266 11.25 13.51 -4.31
C ALA A 266 10.53 12.60 -3.33
N LEU A 267 11.24 12.14 -2.29
CA LEU A 267 10.66 11.33 -1.21
C LEU A 267 10.97 11.97 0.15
N ARG A 268 9.98 12.03 1.03
CA ARG A 268 10.18 12.23 2.45
C ARG A 268 10.31 10.87 3.12
N ILE A 269 11.39 10.64 3.84
CA ILE A 269 11.52 9.44 4.65
C ILE A 269 10.93 9.77 6.03
N ASP A 270 9.82 9.09 6.36
CA ASP A 270 9.22 9.22 7.67
C ASP A 270 9.98 8.37 8.68
N HIS A 271 10.15 8.90 9.90
CA HIS A 271 10.84 8.25 11.00
C HIS A 271 12.24 7.71 10.64
N ILE A 272 13.11 8.55 10.07
CA ILE A 272 14.46 8.17 9.62
C ILE A 272 15.28 7.44 10.70
N LEU A 273 15.05 7.73 11.99
CA LEU A 273 15.73 7.05 13.10
C LEU A 273 15.52 5.54 13.06
N GLY A 274 14.35 5.08 12.60
CA GLY A 274 14.01 3.68 12.52
C GLY A 274 14.87 2.84 11.58
N PHE A 275 15.61 3.49 10.66
CA PHE A 275 16.60 2.84 9.80
C PHE A 275 17.92 2.55 10.51
N PHE A 276 18.18 3.21 11.63
CA PHE A 276 19.39 3.03 12.45
C PHE A 276 19.07 2.29 13.74
N ARG A 277 18.01 2.70 14.42
CA ARG A 277 17.46 2.06 15.61
C ARG A 277 15.99 2.39 15.75
N ILE A 278 15.20 1.41 16.12
CA ILE A 278 13.75 1.53 16.29
C ILE A 278 13.36 1.36 17.76
N TRP A 279 12.34 2.08 18.21
CA TRP A 279 11.72 1.81 19.51
C TRP A 279 10.86 0.58 19.40
N GLU A 280 11.35 -0.53 19.95
CA GLU A 280 10.71 -1.85 19.87
C GLU A 280 9.94 -2.12 21.16
N LEU A 281 8.67 -2.49 20.99
CA LEU A 281 7.76 -2.84 22.06
C LEU A 281 7.60 -4.36 22.16
N PRO A 282 7.46 -4.92 23.38
CA PRO A 282 7.16 -6.32 23.57
C PRO A 282 5.74 -6.66 23.08
N PRO A 283 5.42 -7.97 22.88
CA PRO A 283 4.09 -8.42 22.48
C PRO A 283 3.01 -7.87 23.43
N GLY A 284 1.89 -7.40 22.87
CA GLY A 284 0.74 -6.93 23.63
C GLY A 284 0.89 -5.56 24.31
N ALA A 285 2.03 -4.88 24.14
CA ALA A 285 2.18 -3.52 24.65
C ALA A 285 1.25 -2.55 23.93
N THR A 286 0.47 -1.81 24.70
CA THR A 286 -0.47 -0.77 24.19
C THR A 286 0.08 0.65 24.35
N THR A 287 1.23 0.80 24.98
CA THR A 287 1.91 2.09 25.21
C THR A 287 3.41 1.95 24.96
N GLY A 288 4.10 3.07 24.78
CA GLY A 288 5.54 3.12 24.54
C GLY A 288 6.43 2.87 25.77
N ILE A 289 5.88 2.86 27.00
CA ILE A 289 6.67 2.81 28.25
C ILE A 289 7.58 1.58 28.34
N LEU A 290 7.11 0.42 27.86
CA LEU A 290 7.81 -0.86 27.97
C LEU A 290 8.81 -1.09 26.81
N GLY A 291 8.98 -0.11 25.96
CA GLY A 291 9.84 -0.23 24.80
C GLY A 291 11.33 -0.10 25.12
N ARG A 292 12.13 -0.44 24.11
CA ARG A 292 13.59 -0.24 24.10
C ARG A 292 14.07 0.03 22.69
N PHE A 293 15.19 0.73 22.56
CA PHE A 293 15.82 0.86 21.25
C PHE A 293 16.41 -0.47 20.78
N ARG A 294 16.22 -0.78 19.50
CA ARG A 294 16.85 -1.90 18.82
C ARG A 294 17.51 -1.42 17.51
N PRO A 295 18.82 -1.69 17.30
CA PRO A 295 19.74 -2.21 18.30
C PRO A 295 19.87 -1.25 19.48
N GLY A 296 19.99 -1.83 20.69
CA GLY A 296 20.30 -1.10 21.92
C GLY A 296 21.81 -1.17 22.19
N LYS A 297 22.46 -0.03 22.36
CA LYS A 297 23.78 0.00 22.95
C LYS A 297 23.61 0.05 24.47
N GLY A 298 24.06 -0.98 25.15
CA GLY A 298 24.16 -0.94 26.61
C GLY A 298 25.21 0.12 27.01
N ILE A 299 24.81 0.99 27.91
CA ILE A 299 25.75 1.92 28.56
C ILE A 299 26.22 1.24 29.84
N THR A 300 27.52 1.10 30.00
CA THR A 300 28.07 0.51 31.21
C THR A 300 28.06 1.51 32.37
N ARG A 301 28.10 0.98 33.62
CA ARG A 301 28.18 1.82 34.81
C ARG A 301 29.42 2.75 34.76
N ALA A 302 30.55 2.22 34.31
CA ALA A 302 31.79 3.00 34.18
C ALA A 302 31.66 4.16 33.19
N GLU A 303 30.93 3.98 32.06
CA GLU A 303 30.64 5.07 31.11
C GLU A 303 29.74 6.13 31.76
N LEU A 304 28.71 5.74 32.53
CA LEU A 304 27.85 6.69 33.23
C LEU A 304 28.58 7.45 34.33
N GLU A 305 29.47 6.77 35.10
CA GLU A 305 30.30 7.38 36.11
C GLU A 305 31.30 8.40 35.51
N ALA A 306 31.90 8.06 34.38
CA ALA A 306 32.83 8.96 33.68
C ALA A 306 32.15 10.25 33.17
N GLU A 307 30.87 10.15 32.81
CA GLU A 307 30.08 11.32 32.37
C GLU A 307 29.37 12.03 33.54
N GLY A 308 29.60 11.62 34.80
CA GLY A 308 28.94 12.20 35.97
C GLY A 308 27.43 11.96 36.05
N MET A 309 26.94 10.97 35.29
CA MET A 309 25.52 10.66 35.22
C MET A 309 25.08 9.53 36.18
N TRP A 310 26.05 8.93 36.90
CA TRP A 310 25.77 7.87 37.86
C TRP A 310 26.18 8.31 39.24
N ASP A 311 25.20 8.61 40.09
CA ASP A 311 25.38 8.88 41.50
C ASP A 311 24.46 7.94 42.28
N VAL A 312 25.02 6.91 42.93
CA VAL A 312 24.26 5.87 43.65
C VAL A 312 23.83 6.36 45.06
N ASP A 313 24.37 7.49 45.51
CA ASP A 313 24.17 8.00 46.86
C ASP A 313 23.24 9.22 46.93
N ARG A 314 22.51 9.51 45.83
CA ARG A 314 21.52 10.58 45.80
C ARG A 314 20.10 10.08 45.57
#